data_e8d67113e4bb9608cc35bc827a10faf3
#
_entry.id   e8d67113e4bb9608cc35bc827a10faf3
#
_cell.length_a   1.000
_cell.length_b   1.000
_cell.length_c   1.000
_cell.angle_alpha   90.00
_cell.angle_beta   90.00
_cell.angle_gamma   90.00
#
_symmetry.space_group_name_H-M   'P 1'
#
loop_
_entity.id
_entity.type
_entity.pdbx_description
1 polymer ?
#
loop_
_entity_poly.entity_id
_entity_poly.type
_entity_poly.pdbx_seq_one_letter_code
_entity_poly.pdbx_strand_id
1 'polypeptide(L)' 'YDNELIDVVRTVIRSGTASASYIQRRFRYGWNKAARIMEQMEELGFIGKQNGAKPREVFITKEKFKEFFGEDYE' A
#
# COMPACT_ATOMS: atom_id res chain seq x y z
N TYR A 1 0.41 -5.11 -13.14
CA TYR A 1 0.74 -5.23 -11.72
C TYR A 1 0.13 -6.51 -11.17
N ASP A 2 0.75 -7.11 -10.18
CA ASP A 2 0.20 -8.34 -9.65
C ASP A 2 -0.95 -8.06 -8.66
N ASN A 3 -1.74 -9.11 -8.43
CA ASN A 3 -2.91 -8.97 -7.57
C ASN A 3 -2.57 -8.68 -6.12
N GLU A 4 -1.38 -9.08 -5.68
CA GLU A 4 -0.96 -8.83 -4.30
C GLU A 4 -0.78 -7.33 -4.06
N LEU A 5 -0.15 -6.63 -5.00
CA LEU A 5 0.01 -5.18 -4.89
C LEU A 5 -1.35 -4.50 -4.85
N ILE A 6 -2.25 -4.92 -5.74
CA ILE A 6 -3.59 -4.32 -5.81
C ILE A 6 -4.35 -4.51 -4.50
N ASP A 7 -4.29 -5.70 -3.91
CA ASP A 7 -4.96 -5.99 -2.66
C ASP A 7 -4.40 -5.17 -1.50
N VAL A 8 -3.08 -5.02 -1.46
CA VAL A 8 -2.44 -4.20 -0.42
C VAL A 8 -2.85 -2.74 -0.56
N VAL A 9 -2.86 -2.22 -1.79
CA VAL A 9 -3.25 -0.82 -2.02
C VAL A 9 -4.71 -0.59 -1.57
N ARG A 10 -5.62 -1.52 -1.89
CA ARG A 10 -7.00 -1.42 -1.41
C ARG A 10 -7.07 -1.33 0.11
N THR A 11 -6.30 -2.18 0.77
CA THR A 11 -6.29 -2.21 2.23
C THR A 11 -5.72 -0.92 2.82
N VAL A 12 -4.67 -0.39 2.20
CA VAL A 12 -4.06 0.88 2.63
C VAL A 12 -5.07 2.02 2.52
N ILE A 13 -5.81 2.10 1.40
CA ILE A 13 -6.83 3.14 1.24
C ILE A 13 -7.92 2.99 2.29
N ARG A 14 -8.39 1.77 2.50
CA ARG A 14 -9.50 1.51 3.43
C ARG A 14 -9.11 1.82 4.87
N SER A 15 -7.92 1.43 5.28
CA SER A 15 -7.47 1.62 6.66
C SER A 15 -6.87 2.98 6.92
N GLY A 16 -6.40 3.65 5.88
CA GLY A 16 -5.67 4.90 6.02
C GLY A 16 -4.28 4.72 6.61
N THR A 17 -3.78 3.49 6.64
CA THR A 17 -2.50 3.15 7.27
C THR A 17 -1.58 2.46 6.28
N ALA A 18 -0.33 2.90 6.23
CA ALA A 18 0.69 2.28 5.39
C ALA A 18 1.92 1.99 6.23
N SER A 19 2.02 0.77 6.74
CA SER A 19 3.21 0.31 7.46
C SER A 19 3.49 -1.14 7.13
N ALA A 20 4.78 -1.48 7.12
CA ALA A 20 5.18 -2.86 6.82
C ALA A 20 4.63 -3.83 7.87
N SER A 21 4.65 -3.44 9.14
CA SER A 21 4.15 -4.33 10.20
C SER A 21 2.65 -4.58 10.09
N TYR A 22 1.89 -3.55 9.70
CA TYR A 22 0.45 -3.72 9.48
C TYR A 22 0.20 -4.69 8.32
N ILE A 23 0.92 -4.52 7.22
CA ILE A 23 0.78 -5.39 6.06
C ILE A 23 1.17 -6.82 6.37
N GLN A 24 2.24 -7.01 7.13
CA GLN A 24 2.63 -8.35 7.56
C GLN A 24 1.51 -9.06 8.33
N ARG A 25 0.90 -8.36 9.26
CA ARG A 25 -0.16 -8.94 10.07
C ARG A 25 -1.44 -9.18 9.27
N ARG A 26 -1.78 -8.22 8.42
CA ARG A 26 -3.04 -8.29 7.67
C ARG A 26 -3.03 -9.38 6.61
N PHE A 27 -1.88 -9.55 5.94
CA PHE A 27 -1.75 -10.48 4.82
C PHE A 27 -0.88 -11.69 5.15
N ARG A 28 -0.30 -11.71 6.33
CA ARG A 28 0.62 -12.77 6.77
C ARG A 28 1.84 -12.90 5.85
N TYR A 29 2.33 -11.78 5.38
CA TYR A 29 3.55 -11.75 4.56
C TYR A 29 4.78 -11.73 5.44
N GLY A 30 5.88 -12.28 4.93
CA GLY A 30 7.17 -12.12 5.57
C GLY A 30 7.68 -10.68 5.41
N TRP A 31 8.72 -10.36 6.18
CA TRP A 31 9.27 -9.01 6.19
C TRP A 31 9.71 -8.54 4.80
N ASN A 32 10.48 -9.40 4.09
CA ASN A 32 11.01 -9.01 2.78
C ASN A 32 9.91 -8.69 1.78
N LYS A 33 8.85 -9.48 1.80
CA LYS A 33 7.73 -9.26 0.88
C LYS A 33 7.00 -7.97 1.20
N ALA A 34 6.73 -7.74 2.49
CA ALA A 34 6.05 -6.51 2.91
C ALA A 34 6.89 -5.29 2.58
N ALA A 35 8.20 -5.35 2.82
CA ALA A 35 9.09 -4.24 2.51
C ALA A 35 9.12 -3.94 1.02
N ARG A 36 9.15 -4.97 0.19
CA ARG A 36 9.15 -4.80 -1.27
C ARG A 36 7.89 -4.11 -1.75
N ILE A 37 6.74 -4.52 -1.21
CA ILE A 37 5.47 -3.92 -1.60
C ILE A 37 5.41 -2.46 -1.14
N MET A 38 5.91 -2.16 0.05
CA MET A 38 5.99 -0.79 0.52
C MET A 38 6.84 0.08 -0.40
N GLU A 39 8.00 -0.44 -0.84
CA GLU A 39 8.86 0.27 -1.77
C GLU A 39 8.17 0.52 -3.11
N GLN A 40 7.45 -0.46 -3.63
CA GLN A 40 6.70 -0.29 -4.87
C GLN A 40 5.66 0.81 -4.74
N MET A 41 4.94 0.83 -3.64
CA MET A 41 3.93 1.87 -3.42
C MET A 41 4.57 3.24 -3.31
N GLU A 42 5.72 3.34 -2.69
CA GLU A 42 6.43 4.61 -2.59
C GLU A 42 6.88 5.08 -3.99
N GLU A 43 7.45 4.19 -4.78
CA GLU A 43 7.90 4.52 -6.14
C GLU A 43 6.76 5.00 -7.03
N LEU A 44 5.58 4.43 -6.84
CA LEU A 44 4.40 4.82 -7.59
C LEU A 44 3.75 6.10 -7.08
N GLY A 45 4.25 6.63 -5.96
CA GLY A 45 3.70 7.84 -5.38
C GLY A 45 2.43 7.63 -4.57
N PHE A 46 2.15 6.39 -4.19
CA PHE A 46 0.93 6.07 -3.45
C PHE A 46 1.06 6.37 -1.96
N ILE A 47 2.27 6.29 -1.43
CA ILE A 47 2.53 6.56 -0.03
C ILE A 47 3.81 7.38 0.10
N GLY A 48 3.96 8.04 1.24
CA GLY A 48 5.13 8.86 1.50
C GLY A 48 6.35 8.06 1.92
N LYS A 49 7.45 8.75 2.11
CA LYS A 49 8.70 8.16 2.55
C LYS A 49 8.61 7.76 4.01
N GLN A 50 9.46 6.81 4.39
CA GLN A 50 9.56 6.39 5.78
C GLN A 50 10.01 7.56 6.63
N ASN A 51 9.34 7.75 7.76
CA ASN A 51 9.63 8.83 8.69
C ASN A 51 9.72 8.26 10.10
N GLY A 52 10.89 7.71 10.42
CA GLY A 52 11.11 7.08 11.71
C GLY A 52 10.19 5.88 11.90
N ALA A 53 9.59 5.78 13.08
CA ALA A 53 8.69 4.68 13.43
C ALA A 53 7.24 4.96 13.07
N LYS A 54 6.95 6.12 12.52
CA LYS A 54 5.57 6.49 12.19
C LYS A 54 5.09 5.78 10.93
N PRO A 55 3.80 5.47 10.82
CA PRO A 55 3.24 4.99 9.56
C PRO A 55 3.45 6.04 8.46
N ARG A 56 3.58 5.56 7.23
CA ARG A 56 3.79 6.45 6.10
C ARG A 56 2.48 7.16 5.74
N GLU A 57 2.58 8.36 5.19
CA GLU A 57 1.40 9.06 4.71
C GLU A 57 0.81 8.32 3.52
N VAL A 58 -0.52 8.34 3.42
CA VAL A 58 -1.24 7.69 2.32
C VAL A 58 -1.71 8.77 1.37
N PHE A 59 -1.17 8.76 0.16
CA PHE A 59 -1.50 9.75 -0.87
C PHE A 59 -2.53 9.24 -1.86
N ILE A 60 -2.60 7.92 -2.06
CA ILE A 60 -3.52 7.34 -3.04
C ILE A 60 -4.96 7.40 -2.53
N THR A 61 -5.89 7.72 -3.44
CA THR A 61 -7.32 7.78 -3.16
C THR A 61 -8.05 6.73 -3.96
N LYS A 62 -9.35 6.56 -3.70
CA LYS A 62 -10.19 5.63 -4.46
C LYS A 62 -10.21 5.98 -5.93
N GLU A 63 -10.29 7.27 -6.24
CA GLU A 63 -10.30 7.75 -7.61
C GLU A 63 -8.98 7.45 -8.31
N LYS A 64 -7.87 7.67 -7.61
CA LYS A 64 -6.56 7.39 -8.15
C LYS A 64 -6.36 5.89 -8.37
N PHE A 65 -6.89 5.08 -7.49
CA PHE A 65 -6.85 3.62 -7.64
C PHE A 65 -7.51 3.20 -8.95
N LYS A 66 -8.69 3.74 -9.22
CA LYS A 66 -9.41 3.42 -10.45
C LYS A 66 -8.64 3.87 -11.70
N GLU A 67 -8.09 5.07 -11.66
CA GLU A 67 -7.29 5.59 -12.78
C GLU A 67 -6.06 4.73 -13.04
N PHE A 68 -5.39 4.31 -11.98
CA PHE A 68 -4.12 3.62 -12.11
C PHE A 68 -4.29 2.16 -12.51
N PHE A 69 -5.20 1.46 -11.86
CA PHE A 69 -5.37 0.03 -12.07
C PHE A 69 -6.48 -0.33 -13.06
N GLY A 70 -7.31 0.63 -13.42
CA GLY A 70 -8.43 0.37 -14.32
C GLY A 70 -9.54 -0.47 -13.70
N GLU A 71 -9.58 -0.57 -12.38
CA GLU A 71 -10.57 -1.35 -11.65
C GLU A 71 -11.27 -0.47 -10.63
N ASP A 72 -12.53 -0.78 -10.33
CA ASP A 72 -13.23 -0.09 -9.26
C ASP A 72 -12.61 -0.48 -7.92
N TYR A 73 -12.56 0.48 -7.00
CA TYR A 73 -12.02 0.24 -5.68
C TYR A 73 -12.83 -0.84 -4.94
N GLU A 74 -14.13 -0.81 -5.07
CA GLU A 74 -15.02 -1.78 -4.44
C GLU A 74 -15.47 -2.88 -5.38
#